data_c6fb4a4011c85725858ac0909fa1e9a9
#
_entry.id   c6fb4a4011c85725858ac0909fa1e9a9
#
_cell.length_a   1.000
_cell.length_b   1.000
_cell.length_c   1.000
_cell.angle_alpha   90.00
_cell.angle_beta   90.00
_cell.angle_gamma   90.00
#
_symmetry.space_group_name_H-M   'P 1'
#
loop_
_entity.id
_entity.type
_entity.pdbx_description
1 polymer ?
#
loop_
_entity_poly.entity_id
_entity_poly.type
_entity_poly.pdbx_seq_one_letter_code
_entity_poly.pdbx_strand_id
1 'polypeptide(L)'
;LQNYPNTLNLDLQQLRKAGVMAVFGPAAAEIYAMDSETIVETTQLANRLLGAVRPWHFCGITTGVCKLFNIVQPDLAVFGEKDDQQLHVIRRMVRDLHIPVEIIGAPTFRESDGLAMSSQNRRLNPADRAAARVLCRALDGAEDDVELASGVQLDRGAQLDGAPVRDEQVGGDGDDDGRRLLD
;
A
#
# COMPACT_ATOMS: atom_id res chain seq x y z
N LEU A 1 5.07 8.48 -14.56
CA LEU A 1 3.62 8.32 -14.33
C LEU A 1 2.83 8.07 -15.63
N GLN A 2 3.23 8.65 -16.77
CA GLN A 2 2.50 8.51 -18.07
C GLN A 2 2.30 7.05 -18.52
N ASN A 3 3.12 6.12 -18.08
CA ASN A 3 3.06 4.70 -18.43
C ASN A 3 2.47 3.80 -17.33
N TYR A 4 1.94 4.35 -16.22
CA TYR A 4 1.30 3.54 -15.21
C TYR A 4 -0.10 3.14 -15.68
N PRO A 5 -0.52 1.86 -15.53
CA PRO A 5 -1.86 1.43 -15.98
C PRO A 5 -2.93 2.21 -15.21
N ASN A 6 -3.76 2.95 -15.92
CA ASN A 6 -4.95 3.58 -15.34
C ASN A 6 -6.13 2.63 -15.51
N THR A 7 -6.54 1.98 -14.44
CA THR A 7 -7.60 0.96 -14.41
C THR A 7 -8.76 1.39 -13.52
N LEU A 8 -9.02 2.70 -13.39
CA LEU A 8 -9.99 3.27 -12.46
C LEU A 8 -11.34 2.54 -12.44
N ASN A 9 -11.91 2.22 -13.60
CA ASN A 9 -13.20 1.54 -13.67
C ASN A 9 -13.16 0.11 -13.10
N LEU A 10 -12.07 -0.62 -13.33
CA LEU A 10 -11.87 -1.96 -12.78
C LEU A 10 -11.63 -1.88 -11.26
N ASP A 11 -10.83 -0.92 -10.84
CA ASP A 11 -10.52 -0.70 -9.43
C ASP A 11 -11.79 -0.34 -8.65
N LEU A 12 -12.64 0.55 -9.19
CA LEU A 12 -13.94 0.90 -8.60
C LEU A 12 -14.89 -0.32 -8.49
N GLN A 13 -14.88 -1.22 -9.47
CA GLN A 13 -15.66 -2.46 -9.40
C GLN A 13 -15.17 -3.39 -8.28
N GLN A 14 -13.85 -3.53 -8.11
CA GLN A 14 -13.27 -4.33 -7.05
C GLN A 14 -13.53 -3.73 -5.67
N LEU A 15 -13.37 -2.41 -5.53
CA LEU A 15 -13.63 -1.69 -4.28
C LEU A 15 -15.11 -1.83 -3.85
N ARG A 16 -16.05 -1.75 -4.79
CA ARG A 16 -17.47 -2.01 -4.50
C ARG A 16 -17.72 -3.43 -3.99
N LYS A 17 -17.09 -4.44 -4.61
CA LYS A 17 -17.21 -5.84 -4.16
C LYS A 17 -16.59 -6.04 -2.76
N ALA A 18 -15.56 -5.28 -2.42
CA ALA A 18 -14.94 -5.30 -1.11
C ALA A 18 -15.69 -4.47 -0.05
N GLY A 19 -16.84 -3.86 -0.39
CA GLY A 19 -17.65 -3.10 0.57
C GLY A 19 -17.08 -1.71 0.91
N VAL A 20 -16.19 -1.15 0.08
CA VAL A 20 -15.64 0.19 0.29
C VAL A 20 -16.74 1.24 0.13
N MET A 21 -16.94 2.06 1.17
CA MET A 21 -18.00 3.07 1.21
C MET A 21 -17.74 4.28 0.31
N ALA A 22 -16.49 4.72 0.22
CA ALA A 22 -16.11 5.92 -0.52
C ALA A 22 -14.75 5.76 -1.20
N VAL A 23 -14.57 6.41 -2.34
CA VAL A 23 -13.30 6.50 -3.05
C VAL A 23 -12.95 7.96 -3.23
N PHE A 24 -11.84 8.40 -2.63
CA PHE A 24 -11.27 9.72 -2.85
C PHE A 24 -10.29 9.65 -4.02
N GLY A 25 -10.63 10.22 -5.15
CA GLY A 25 -9.86 10.18 -6.39
C GLY A 25 -9.75 11.55 -7.04
N PRO A 26 -9.04 12.50 -6.43
CA PRO A 26 -8.86 13.84 -7.00
C PRO A 26 -8.01 13.81 -8.26
N ALA A 27 -8.13 14.82 -9.10
CA ALA A 27 -7.20 15.01 -10.20
C ALA A 27 -5.81 15.38 -9.67
N ALA A 28 -4.75 14.93 -10.35
CA ALA A 28 -3.37 15.20 -9.93
C ALA A 28 -3.10 16.71 -9.75
N ALA A 29 -3.70 17.57 -10.58
CA ALA A 29 -3.56 19.02 -10.49
C ALA A 29 -4.21 19.62 -9.24
N GLU A 30 -5.19 18.95 -8.64
CA GLU A 30 -5.83 19.39 -7.39
C GLU A 30 -4.94 19.11 -6.17
N ILE A 31 -4.14 18.04 -6.25
CA ILE A 31 -3.17 17.68 -5.19
C ILE A 31 -1.84 18.40 -5.37
N TYR A 32 -1.37 18.55 -6.60
CA TYR A 32 -0.09 19.15 -6.94
C TYR A 32 -0.32 20.42 -7.78
N ALA A 33 -0.59 21.53 -7.10
CA ALA A 33 -0.68 22.83 -7.75
C ALA A 33 0.67 23.22 -8.39
N MET A 34 0.64 23.91 -9.50
CA MET A 34 1.85 24.29 -10.25
C MET A 34 2.77 25.26 -9.48
N ASP A 35 2.21 25.99 -8.53
CA ASP A 35 2.89 26.93 -7.64
C ASP A 35 3.24 26.33 -6.26
N SER A 36 3.16 25.01 -6.12
CA SER A 36 3.46 24.32 -4.86
C SER A 36 4.96 24.38 -4.57
N GLU A 37 5.36 24.98 -3.45
CA GLU A 37 6.75 25.13 -3.02
C GLU A 37 7.12 24.21 -1.85
N THR A 38 6.12 23.65 -1.17
CA THR A 38 6.36 22.82 0.03
C THR A 38 6.52 21.35 -0.32
N ILE A 39 7.58 20.75 0.19
CA ILE A 39 7.85 19.31 0.08
C ILE A 39 8.04 18.69 1.47
N VAL A 40 7.79 17.39 1.56
CA VAL A 40 8.09 16.57 2.74
C VAL A 40 9.12 15.53 2.35
N GLU A 41 10.24 15.47 3.05
CA GLU A 41 11.33 14.55 2.74
C GLU A 41 11.88 13.87 4.01
N THR A 42 12.14 12.56 3.92
CA THR A 42 12.90 11.81 4.93
C THR A 42 14.35 11.70 4.46
N THR A 43 15.23 12.52 5.00
CA THR A 43 16.56 12.78 4.47
C THR A 43 17.56 11.62 4.51
N GLN A 44 17.31 10.60 5.32
CA GLN A 44 18.21 9.44 5.44
C GLN A 44 17.63 8.17 4.79
N LEU A 45 16.43 7.76 5.18
CA LEU A 45 15.80 6.54 4.65
C LEU A 45 15.49 6.65 3.16
N ALA A 46 15.09 7.84 2.71
CA ALA A 46 14.76 8.10 1.31
C ALA A 46 15.97 8.06 0.38
N ASN A 47 17.20 8.13 0.89
CA ASN A 47 18.43 8.16 0.09
C ASN A 47 19.18 6.82 0.05
N ARG A 48 18.55 5.74 0.52
CA ARG A 48 19.11 4.38 0.51
C ARG A 48 18.37 3.52 -0.50
N LEU A 49 18.92 2.35 -0.84
CA LEU A 49 18.29 1.34 -1.70
C LEU A 49 17.67 1.96 -2.97
N LEU A 50 16.35 1.84 -3.14
CA LEU A 50 15.64 2.40 -4.29
C LEU A 50 15.81 3.92 -4.40
N GLY A 51 15.86 4.63 -3.27
CA GLY A 51 16.05 6.08 -3.26
C GLY A 51 17.43 6.52 -3.76
N ALA A 52 18.49 5.73 -3.52
CA ALA A 52 19.81 5.99 -4.09
C ALA A 52 19.82 5.86 -5.63
N VAL A 53 19.00 4.95 -6.17
CA VAL A 53 18.88 4.72 -7.62
C VAL A 53 17.88 5.68 -8.28
N ARG A 54 16.89 6.14 -7.53
CA ARG A 54 15.83 7.04 -7.99
C ARG A 54 15.71 8.27 -7.08
N PRO A 55 16.58 9.26 -7.24
CA PRO A 55 16.49 10.52 -6.48
C PRO A 55 15.08 11.13 -6.62
N TRP A 56 14.59 11.78 -5.58
CA TRP A 56 13.26 12.41 -5.49
C TRP A 56 12.04 11.47 -5.49
N HIS A 57 12.23 10.16 -5.69
CA HIS A 57 11.12 9.21 -5.69
C HIS A 57 10.33 9.25 -4.38
N PHE A 58 11.03 9.12 -3.26
CA PHE A 58 10.39 9.11 -1.94
C PHE A 58 9.91 10.50 -1.49
N CYS A 59 10.58 11.57 -1.91
CA CYS A 59 10.09 12.93 -1.68
C CYS A 59 8.70 13.15 -2.32
N GLY A 60 8.49 12.67 -3.54
CA GLY A 60 7.18 12.71 -4.18
C GLY A 60 6.13 11.89 -3.41
N ILE A 61 6.50 10.71 -2.90
CA ILE A 61 5.60 9.83 -2.13
C ILE A 61 5.23 10.49 -0.79
N THR A 62 6.21 10.91 0.00
CA THR A 62 5.97 11.51 1.32
C THR A 62 5.16 12.79 1.23
N THR A 63 5.46 13.65 0.25
CA THR A 63 4.66 14.87 0.01
C THR A 63 3.22 14.53 -0.34
N GLY A 64 3.00 13.58 -1.26
CA GLY A 64 1.66 13.17 -1.67
C GLY A 64 0.87 12.51 -0.54
N VAL A 65 1.48 11.58 0.18
CA VAL A 65 0.83 10.87 1.30
C VAL A 65 0.54 11.85 2.45
N CYS A 66 1.45 12.77 2.76
CA CYS A 66 1.21 13.80 3.77
C CYS A 66 0.00 14.68 3.40
N LYS A 67 -0.12 15.10 2.15
CA LYS A 67 -1.29 15.85 1.66
C LYS A 67 -2.57 15.01 1.81
N LEU A 68 -2.55 13.73 1.43
CA LEU A 68 -3.70 12.85 1.56
C LEU A 68 -4.12 12.67 3.03
N PHE A 69 -3.19 12.50 3.96
CA PHE A 69 -3.49 12.42 5.38
C PHE A 69 -4.12 13.70 5.93
N ASN A 70 -3.63 14.86 5.49
CA ASN A 70 -4.22 16.15 5.89
C ASN A 70 -5.62 16.40 5.32
N ILE A 71 -5.92 15.87 4.12
CA ILE A 71 -7.22 16.03 3.48
C ILE A 71 -8.24 15.04 4.03
N VAL A 72 -7.86 13.76 4.13
CA VAL A 72 -8.77 12.67 4.50
C VAL A 72 -8.87 12.51 6.02
N GLN A 73 -7.79 12.81 6.76
CA GLN A 73 -7.68 12.67 8.21
C GLN A 73 -8.08 11.26 8.71
N PRO A 74 -7.49 10.20 8.18
CA PRO A 74 -7.85 8.85 8.58
C PRO A 74 -7.29 8.52 9.96
N ASP A 75 -7.98 7.68 10.74
CA ASP A 75 -7.47 7.11 11.98
C ASP A 75 -6.36 6.09 11.72
N LEU A 76 -6.50 5.33 10.61
CA LEU A 76 -5.50 4.33 10.20
C LEU A 76 -5.32 4.33 8.67
N ALA A 77 -4.12 3.96 8.22
CA ALA A 77 -3.79 3.80 6.81
C ALA A 77 -3.01 2.50 6.58
N VAL A 78 -3.40 1.76 5.54
CA VAL A 78 -2.81 0.47 5.21
C VAL A 78 -1.87 0.60 4.01
N PHE A 79 -0.65 0.10 4.15
CA PHE A 79 0.36 0.04 3.09
C PHE A 79 0.88 -1.38 2.91
N GLY A 80 1.12 -1.79 1.66
CA GLY A 80 1.67 -3.12 1.38
C GLY A 80 3.15 -3.22 1.76
N GLU A 81 3.51 -4.31 2.43
CA GLU A 81 4.90 -4.64 2.77
C GLU A 81 5.75 -4.99 1.54
N LYS A 82 5.13 -5.26 0.41
CA LYS A 82 5.82 -5.44 -0.86
C LYS A 82 6.76 -4.27 -1.18
N ASP A 83 6.35 -3.06 -0.88
CA ASP A 83 7.14 -1.84 -1.05
C ASP A 83 7.71 -1.40 0.32
N ASP A 84 8.47 -2.29 0.96
CA ASP A 84 8.94 -2.20 2.35
C ASP A 84 9.66 -0.88 2.66
N GLN A 85 10.56 -0.43 1.81
CA GLN A 85 11.22 0.86 2.00
C GLN A 85 10.22 2.01 2.03
N GLN A 86 9.17 1.98 1.20
CA GLN A 86 8.10 2.98 1.21
C GLN A 86 7.35 2.98 2.55
N LEU A 87 7.00 1.80 3.05
CA LEU A 87 6.34 1.64 4.34
C LEU A 87 7.17 2.25 5.48
N HIS A 88 8.47 1.95 5.52
CA HIS A 88 9.38 2.52 6.52
C HIS A 88 9.53 4.04 6.41
N VAL A 89 9.61 4.58 5.20
CA VAL A 89 9.67 6.02 4.93
C VAL A 89 8.40 6.72 5.41
N ILE A 90 7.22 6.14 5.14
CA ILE A 90 5.93 6.68 5.58
C ILE A 90 5.79 6.63 7.10
N ARG A 91 6.12 5.50 7.74
CA ARG A 91 6.14 5.39 9.21
C ARG A 91 7.06 6.43 9.84
N ARG A 92 8.22 6.68 9.23
CA ARG A 92 9.16 7.70 9.68
C ARG A 92 8.56 9.10 9.57
N MET A 93 7.96 9.44 8.45
CA MET A 93 7.29 10.72 8.23
C MET A 93 6.18 10.97 9.26
N VAL A 94 5.29 9.99 9.44
CA VAL A 94 4.17 10.07 10.40
C VAL A 94 4.67 10.33 11.82
N ARG A 95 5.69 9.60 12.26
CA ARG A 95 6.30 9.78 13.58
C ARG A 95 6.94 11.16 13.74
N ASP A 96 7.75 11.56 12.77
CA ASP A 96 8.56 12.79 12.87
C ASP A 96 7.69 14.06 12.76
N LEU A 97 6.56 13.99 12.03
CA LEU A 97 5.61 15.07 11.87
C LEU A 97 4.43 15.00 12.87
N HIS A 98 4.42 14.01 13.76
CA HIS A 98 3.34 13.79 14.73
C HIS A 98 1.95 13.71 14.09
N ILE A 99 1.85 13.10 12.90
CA ILE A 99 0.56 12.94 12.22
C ILE A 99 -0.26 11.88 12.99
N PRO A 100 -1.50 12.17 13.41
CA PRO A 100 -2.31 11.28 14.23
C PRO A 100 -2.95 10.16 13.38
N VAL A 101 -2.13 9.32 12.74
CA VAL A 101 -2.58 8.18 11.93
C VAL A 101 -1.79 6.94 12.29
N GLU A 102 -2.46 5.81 12.45
CA GLU A 102 -1.83 4.51 12.61
C GLU A 102 -1.45 3.93 11.25
N ILE A 103 -0.20 3.46 11.08
CA ILE A 103 0.27 2.85 9.84
C ILE A 103 0.36 1.34 9.97
N ILE A 104 -0.52 0.63 9.26
CA ILE A 104 -0.56 -0.83 9.21
C ILE A 104 0.17 -1.31 7.96
N GLY A 105 1.10 -2.26 8.14
CA GLY A 105 1.70 -3.02 7.04
C GLY A 105 0.80 -4.20 6.67
N ALA A 106 0.43 -4.32 5.40
CA ALA A 106 -0.29 -5.49 4.88
C ALA A 106 0.71 -6.45 4.22
N PRO A 107 0.66 -7.75 4.54
CA PRO A 107 1.57 -8.75 3.98
C PRO A 107 1.54 -8.77 2.45
N THR A 108 2.67 -9.16 1.85
CA THR A 108 2.79 -9.27 0.39
C THR A 108 1.95 -10.43 -0.12
N PHE A 109 0.88 -10.13 -0.85
CA PHE A 109 0.13 -11.17 -1.56
C PHE A 109 0.89 -11.66 -2.78
N ARG A 110 0.90 -12.98 -2.97
CA ARG A 110 1.56 -13.64 -4.11
C ARG A 110 0.55 -14.38 -4.96
N GLU A 111 0.83 -14.44 -6.25
CA GLU A 111 0.10 -15.29 -7.18
C GLU A 111 0.48 -16.76 -6.95
N SER A 112 -0.30 -17.70 -7.49
CA SER A 112 -0.09 -19.16 -7.28
C SER A 112 1.29 -19.67 -7.69
N ASP A 113 2.02 -18.90 -8.51
CA ASP A 113 3.38 -19.21 -8.96
C ASP A 113 4.48 -18.53 -8.11
N GLY A 114 4.11 -17.89 -7.00
CA GLY A 114 5.02 -17.21 -6.07
C GLY A 114 5.33 -15.75 -6.42
N LEU A 115 4.92 -15.26 -7.60
CA LEU A 115 5.17 -13.88 -8.00
C LEU A 115 4.32 -12.93 -7.15
N ALA A 116 4.95 -11.90 -6.54
CA ALA A 116 4.21 -10.87 -5.80
C ALA A 116 3.17 -10.19 -6.70
N MET A 117 1.94 -10.06 -6.22
CA MET A 117 0.86 -9.44 -6.97
C MET A 117 1.18 -7.97 -7.29
N SER A 118 1.03 -7.61 -8.56
CA SER A 118 1.23 -6.24 -9.04
C SER A 118 0.45 -6.02 -10.34
N SER A 119 -0.12 -4.82 -10.49
CA SER A 119 -0.71 -4.39 -11.77
C SER A 119 0.32 -4.38 -12.92
N GLN A 120 1.60 -4.25 -12.59
CA GLN A 120 2.70 -4.28 -13.56
C GLN A 120 2.94 -5.66 -14.15
N ASN A 121 2.56 -6.74 -13.47
CA ASN A 121 2.70 -8.11 -13.96
C ASN A 121 1.97 -8.34 -15.29
N ARG A 122 0.93 -7.56 -15.59
CA ARG A 122 0.19 -7.60 -16.86
C ARG A 122 1.04 -7.23 -18.07
N ARG A 123 2.20 -6.60 -17.87
CA ARG A 123 3.13 -6.21 -18.95
C ARG A 123 4.17 -7.27 -19.25
N LEU A 124 4.29 -8.27 -18.41
CA LEU A 124 5.25 -9.35 -18.59
C LEU A 124 4.75 -10.28 -19.69
N ASN A 125 5.59 -10.52 -20.69
CA ASN A 125 5.38 -11.63 -21.60
C ASN A 125 5.61 -12.97 -20.87
N PRO A 126 5.25 -14.13 -21.45
CA PRO A 126 5.39 -15.42 -20.77
C PRO A 126 6.81 -15.75 -20.33
N ALA A 127 7.82 -15.35 -21.11
CA ALA A 127 9.23 -15.60 -20.79
C ALA A 127 9.70 -14.72 -19.62
N ASP A 128 9.37 -13.42 -19.68
CA ASP A 128 9.71 -12.47 -18.59
C ASP A 128 8.98 -12.83 -17.30
N ARG A 129 7.73 -13.30 -17.40
CA ARG A 129 6.98 -13.76 -16.23
C ARG A 129 7.65 -14.98 -15.58
N ALA A 130 8.08 -15.95 -16.38
CA ALA A 130 8.80 -17.11 -15.86
C ALA A 130 10.13 -16.72 -15.20
N ALA A 131 10.85 -15.75 -15.77
CA ALA A 131 12.08 -15.21 -15.20
C ALA A 131 11.84 -14.43 -13.91
N ALA A 132 10.76 -13.65 -13.82
CA ALA A 132 10.43 -12.85 -12.63
C ALA A 132 10.22 -13.69 -11.36
N ARG A 133 9.82 -14.96 -11.48
CA ARG A 133 9.66 -15.89 -10.37
C ARG A 133 10.97 -16.21 -9.63
N VAL A 134 12.11 -15.96 -10.26
CA VAL A 134 13.41 -16.15 -9.61
C VAL A 134 13.57 -15.27 -8.37
N LEU A 135 12.93 -14.09 -8.36
CA LEU A 135 12.99 -13.17 -7.21
C LEU A 135 12.39 -13.80 -5.95
N CYS A 136 11.23 -14.45 -6.05
CA CYS A 136 10.61 -15.14 -4.92
C CYS A 136 11.54 -16.23 -4.40
N ARG A 137 12.01 -17.11 -5.28
CA ARG A 137 12.92 -18.20 -4.91
C ARG A 137 14.22 -17.73 -4.28
N ALA A 138 14.75 -16.59 -4.74
CA ALA A 138 15.97 -16.01 -4.16
C ALA A 138 15.72 -15.47 -2.73
N LEU A 139 14.54 -14.86 -2.50
CA LEU A 139 14.15 -14.39 -1.18
C LEU A 139 13.90 -15.56 -0.21
N ASP A 140 13.15 -16.58 -0.64
CA ASP A 140 12.90 -17.78 0.15
C ASP A 140 14.22 -18.46 0.54
N GLY A 141 15.16 -18.61 -0.41
CA GLY A 141 16.49 -19.17 -0.14
C GLY A 141 17.33 -18.30 0.83
N ALA A 142 17.22 -16.98 0.74
CA ALA A 142 17.92 -16.09 1.67
C ALA A 142 17.33 -16.17 3.10
N GLU A 143 16.02 -16.35 3.24
CA GLU A 143 15.37 -16.57 4.54
C GLU A 143 15.83 -17.89 5.16
N ASP A 144 15.87 -18.99 4.39
CA ASP A 144 16.37 -20.30 4.85
C ASP A 144 17.82 -20.20 5.33
N ASP A 145 18.69 -19.48 4.61
CA ASP A 145 20.08 -19.28 4.99
C ASP A 145 20.22 -18.46 6.29
N VAL A 146 19.38 -17.46 6.51
CA VAL A 146 19.37 -16.65 7.74
C VAL A 146 18.85 -17.47 8.92
N GLU A 147 17.80 -18.28 8.76
CA GLU A 147 17.30 -19.19 9.79
C GLU A 147 18.36 -20.20 10.21
N LEU A 148 19.05 -20.82 9.25
CA LEU A 148 20.14 -21.75 9.50
C LEU A 148 21.32 -21.09 10.24
N ALA A 149 21.69 -19.88 9.85
CA ALA A 149 22.84 -19.18 10.43
C ALA A 149 22.54 -18.59 11.83
N SER A 150 21.32 -18.14 12.07
CA SER A 150 20.93 -17.45 13.31
C SER A 150 20.26 -18.35 14.33
N GLY A 151 19.71 -19.50 13.93
CA GLY A 151 18.86 -20.34 14.76
C GLY A 151 17.52 -19.68 15.15
N VAL A 152 17.18 -18.57 14.51
CA VAL A 152 15.92 -17.84 14.70
C VAL A 152 14.97 -18.21 13.57
N GLN A 153 13.83 -18.78 13.92
CA GLN A 153 12.78 -19.03 12.94
C GLN A 153 12.11 -17.70 12.55
N LEU A 154 12.16 -17.33 11.27
CA LEU A 154 11.49 -16.16 10.76
C LEU A 154 9.99 -16.44 10.61
N ASP A 155 9.16 -15.48 11.01
CA ASP A 155 7.71 -15.57 10.82
C ASP A 155 7.37 -15.46 9.33
N ARG A 156 7.11 -16.59 8.69
CA ARG A 156 6.73 -16.70 7.28
C ARG A 156 5.27 -16.31 7.07
N GLY A 157 4.81 -15.24 7.67
CA GLY A 157 3.48 -14.66 7.56
C GLY A 157 2.43 -15.66 7.09
N ALA A 158 1.50 -16.05 7.95
CA ALA A 158 0.49 -17.05 7.65
C ALA A 158 -0.09 -16.86 6.26
N GLN A 159 0.11 -17.84 5.39
CA GLN A 159 -0.62 -17.93 4.14
C GLN A 159 -2.10 -17.98 4.54
N LEU A 160 -2.81 -16.89 4.34
CA LEU A 160 -4.25 -16.87 4.53
C LEU A 160 -4.84 -17.79 3.44
N ASP A 161 -4.93 -19.07 3.75
CA ASP A 161 -5.76 -20.00 3.02
C ASP A 161 -7.15 -19.36 2.98
N GLY A 162 -7.66 -19.16 1.77
CA GLY A 162 -8.89 -18.44 1.49
C GLY A 162 -10.05 -18.99 2.32
N ALA A 163 -10.21 -18.47 3.51
CA ALA A 163 -11.41 -18.68 4.29
C ALA A 163 -12.56 -17.93 3.60
N PRO A 164 -13.67 -18.59 3.29
CA PRO A 164 -14.82 -17.92 2.73
C PRO A 164 -15.29 -16.85 3.74
N VAL A 165 -15.46 -15.64 3.25
CA VAL A 165 -16.13 -14.56 3.98
C VAL A 165 -17.48 -15.12 4.46
N ARG A 166 -17.63 -15.31 5.76
CA ARG A 166 -18.92 -15.69 6.33
C ARG A 166 -19.81 -14.46 6.22
N ASP A 167 -20.90 -14.59 5.48
CA ASP A 167 -22.05 -13.70 5.54
C ASP A 167 -22.64 -13.76 6.95
N GLU A 168 -22.18 -12.92 7.85
CA GLU A 168 -22.92 -12.63 9.07
C GLU A 168 -24.11 -11.75 8.66
N GLN A 169 -25.29 -12.36 8.66
CA GLN A 169 -26.57 -11.67 8.59
C GLN A 169 -26.64 -10.70 9.78
N VAL A 170 -26.44 -9.42 9.50
CA VAL A 170 -26.80 -8.37 10.45
C VAL A 170 -28.31 -8.32 10.48
N GLY A 171 -28.87 -8.91 11.53
CA GLY A 171 -30.30 -8.79 11.89
C GLY A 171 -30.57 -7.32 12.15
N GLY A 172 -31.52 -6.77 11.41
CA GLY A 172 -32.02 -5.44 11.65
C GLY A 172 -32.86 -5.42 12.93
N ASP A 173 -32.52 -4.51 13.81
CA ASP A 173 -33.48 -3.92 14.74
C ASP A 173 -33.43 -2.41 14.54
N GLY A 174 -34.56 -1.88 14.14
CA GLY A 174 -34.77 -0.48 13.94
C GLY A 174 -34.79 0.26 15.28
N ASP A 175 -34.22 1.42 15.29
CA ASP A 175 -34.75 2.54 16.05
C ASP A 175 -34.46 3.85 15.32
N ASP A 176 -35.58 4.45 14.95
CA ASP A 176 -35.78 5.78 14.41
C ASP A 176 -35.46 6.80 15.50
N ASP A 177 -34.43 7.61 15.33
CA ASP A 177 -34.38 8.89 16.03
C ASP A 177 -33.84 10.00 15.14
N GLY A 178 -34.78 10.79 14.68
CA GLY A 178 -34.55 11.94 13.84
C GLY A 178 -33.74 13.05 14.54
N ARG A 179 -32.62 13.44 13.94
CA ARG A 179 -32.03 14.76 14.17
C ARG A 179 -31.84 15.50 12.87
N ARG A 180 -32.70 16.51 12.72
CA ARG A 180 -32.60 17.57 11.72
C ARG A 180 -31.25 18.28 11.86
N LEU A 181 -30.55 18.41 10.76
CA LEU A 181 -29.54 19.44 10.59
C LEU A 181 -30.26 20.70 10.14
N LEU A 182 -30.08 21.74 10.92
CA LEU A 182 -30.42 23.12 10.56
C LEU A 182 -29.13 23.83 10.13
N ASP A 183 -29.25 24.52 8.99
CA ASP A 183 -28.52 25.66 8.45
C ASP A 183 -27.00 25.62 8.42
#